data_9d4e5b908eaae4be1bca97752b80896f
#
_entry.id   9d4e5b908eaae4be1bca97752b80896f
#
_cell.length_a   1.000
_cell.length_b   1.000
_cell.length_c   1.000
_cell.angle_alpha   90.00
_cell.angle_beta   90.00
_cell.angle_gamma   90.00
#
_symmetry.space_group_name_H-M   'P 1'
#
loop_
_entity.id
_entity.type
_entity.pdbx_description
1 polymer ?
#
loop_
_entity_poly.entity_id
_entity_poly.type
_entity_poly.pdbx_seq_one_letter_code
_entity_poly.pdbx_strand_id
1 'polypeptide(L)'
;LIGNALLQNYAQIRDSLLQQCEDATSKINENDSRTDAINDLVDKEIETAESSDDDLMDPSLLVWNMLVTAMSDQDYAEPEIEIASHAATSLGIRRDRFAELENSAFALSDLEREACWLKTSGRPYSQVAPLVAEVEKRQEIIFKSIRDLIAL
;
A
#
# COMPACT_ATOMS: atom_id res chain seq x y z
N LEU A 1 -2.48 1.17 -28.72
CA LEU A 1 -3.95 1.04 -28.55
C LEU A 1 -4.31 0.27 -27.26
N ILE A 2 -3.62 -0.84 -26.93
CA ILE A 2 -3.90 -1.66 -25.73
C ILE A 2 -3.59 -0.89 -24.45
N GLY A 3 -2.51 -0.12 -24.40
CA GLY A 3 -2.12 0.67 -23.22
C GLY A 3 -3.16 1.73 -22.81
N ASN A 4 -3.82 2.38 -23.78
CA ASN A 4 -4.83 3.38 -23.50
C ASN A 4 -6.13 2.78 -22.92
N ALA A 5 -6.52 1.59 -23.38
CA ALA A 5 -7.70 0.91 -22.86
C ALA A 5 -7.50 0.43 -21.40
N LEU A 6 -6.30 -0.08 -21.06
CA LEU A 6 -5.94 -0.45 -19.69
C LEU A 6 -5.96 0.77 -18.77
N LEU A 7 -5.34 1.89 -19.16
CA LEU A 7 -5.32 3.11 -18.38
C LEU A 7 -6.72 3.70 -18.15
N GLN A 8 -7.60 3.63 -19.15
CA GLN A 8 -8.99 4.05 -19.01
C GLN A 8 -9.78 3.15 -18.05
N ASN A 9 -9.54 1.85 -18.09
CA ASN A 9 -10.20 0.90 -17.18
C ASN A 9 -9.75 1.14 -15.73
N TYR A 10 -8.46 1.34 -15.47
CA TYR A 10 -7.96 1.70 -14.14
C TYR A 10 -8.54 3.02 -13.62
N ALA A 11 -8.64 4.03 -14.49
CA ALA A 11 -9.24 5.31 -14.10
C ALA A 11 -10.71 5.15 -13.69
N GLN A 12 -11.49 4.37 -14.44
CA GLN A 12 -12.90 4.11 -14.12
C GLN A 12 -13.06 3.33 -12.81
N ILE A 13 -12.23 2.31 -12.59
CA ILE A 13 -12.25 1.53 -11.33
C ILE A 13 -11.90 2.45 -10.15
N ARG A 14 -10.82 3.23 -10.26
CA ARG A 14 -10.42 4.19 -9.23
C ARG A 14 -11.54 5.17 -8.91
N ASP A 15 -12.12 5.79 -9.93
CA ASP A 15 -13.18 6.79 -9.75
C ASP A 15 -14.44 6.18 -9.13
N SER A 16 -14.78 4.94 -9.49
CA SER A 16 -15.87 4.17 -8.87
C SER A 16 -15.61 3.89 -7.39
N LEU A 17 -14.40 3.46 -7.03
CA LEU A 17 -14.01 3.20 -5.65
C LEU A 17 -14.00 4.50 -4.81
N LEU A 18 -13.46 5.58 -5.35
CA LEU A 18 -13.50 6.89 -4.69
C LEU A 18 -14.93 7.34 -4.42
N GLN A 19 -15.84 7.17 -5.41
CA GLN A 19 -17.25 7.52 -5.23
C GLN A 19 -17.90 6.64 -4.15
N GLN A 20 -17.59 5.34 -4.09
CA GLN A 20 -18.10 4.45 -3.04
C GLN A 20 -17.60 4.89 -1.65
N CYS A 21 -16.34 5.27 -1.53
CA CYS A 21 -15.78 5.80 -0.28
C CYS A 21 -16.46 7.12 0.13
N GLU A 22 -16.68 8.03 -0.81
CA GLU A 22 -17.37 9.29 -0.57
C GLU A 22 -18.82 9.04 -0.13
N ASP A 23 -19.54 8.13 -0.81
CA ASP A 23 -20.91 7.76 -0.49
C ASP A 23 -21.03 7.08 0.89
N ALA A 24 -20.09 6.22 1.24
CA ALA A 24 -20.02 5.58 2.55
C ALA A 24 -19.77 6.62 3.65
N THR A 25 -18.82 7.53 3.44
CA THR A 25 -18.43 8.54 4.43
C THR A 25 -19.40 9.71 4.52
N SER A 26 -20.18 10.02 3.47
CA SER A 26 -21.18 11.11 3.47
C SER A 26 -22.43 10.80 4.32
N LYS A 27 -22.69 9.52 4.59
CA LYS A 27 -23.86 9.05 5.36
C LYS A 27 -23.57 8.89 6.85
N ILE A 28 -22.35 9.19 7.27
CA ILE A 28 -21.91 9.03 8.65
C ILE A 28 -22.54 10.12 9.51
N ASN A 29 -23.23 9.70 10.58
CA ASN A 29 -23.69 10.60 11.62
C ASN A 29 -22.50 11.07 12.49
N GLU A 30 -22.65 12.18 13.23
CA GLU A 30 -21.58 12.77 14.05
C GLU A 30 -20.93 11.81 15.09
N ASN A 31 -21.56 10.66 15.37
CA ASN A 31 -21.11 9.66 16.33
C ASN A 31 -20.47 8.41 15.70
N ASP A 32 -20.47 8.29 14.38
CA ASP A 32 -19.93 7.12 13.69
C ASP A 32 -18.51 7.44 13.18
N SER A 33 -17.60 6.47 13.32
CA SER A 33 -16.22 6.61 12.84
C SER A 33 -16.19 6.48 11.32
N ARG A 34 -15.46 7.41 10.65
CA ARG A 34 -15.21 7.28 9.19
C ARG A 34 -14.41 6.01 8.88
N THR A 35 -13.53 5.62 9.79
CA THR A 35 -12.72 4.41 9.67
C THR A 35 -13.60 3.16 9.68
N ASP A 36 -14.60 3.09 10.56
CA ASP A 36 -15.54 1.96 10.61
C ASP A 36 -16.30 1.80 9.29
N ALA A 37 -16.80 2.91 8.72
CA ALA A 37 -17.51 2.86 7.44
C ALA A 37 -16.61 2.42 6.26
N ILE A 38 -15.33 2.76 6.30
CA ILE A 38 -14.36 2.29 5.30
C ILE A 38 -14.05 0.81 5.53
N ASN A 39 -13.92 0.37 6.78
CA ASN A 39 -13.69 -1.03 7.12
C ASN A 39 -14.87 -1.92 6.66
N ASP A 40 -16.11 -1.48 6.86
CA ASP A 40 -17.30 -2.17 6.34
C ASP A 40 -17.28 -2.28 4.81
N LEU A 41 -16.79 -1.25 4.11
CA LEU A 41 -16.63 -1.27 2.66
C LEU A 41 -15.53 -2.26 2.24
N VAL A 42 -14.40 -2.28 2.94
CA VAL A 42 -13.30 -3.24 2.69
C VAL A 42 -13.80 -4.68 2.84
N ASP A 43 -14.53 -4.99 3.91
CA ASP A 43 -15.08 -6.33 4.14
C ASP A 43 -16.03 -6.74 3.01
N LYS A 44 -16.91 -5.85 2.59
CA LYS A 44 -17.84 -6.09 1.48
C LYS A 44 -17.11 -6.36 0.15
N GLU A 45 -16.05 -5.61 -0.14
CA GLU A 45 -15.25 -5.82 -1.36
C GLU A 45 -14.50 -7.16 -1.31
N ILE A 46 -13.96 -7.54 -0.14
CA ILE A 46 -13.32 -8.85 0.06
C ILE A 46 -14.32 -9.98 -0.16
N GLU A 47 -15.52 -9.92 0.47
CA GLU A 47 -16.58 -10.93 0.29
C GLU A 47 -17.03 -11.03 -1.18
N THR A 48 -17.11 -9.90 -1.87
CA THR A 48 -17.49 -9.85 -3.29
C THR A 48 -16.41 -10.52 -4.14
N ALA A 49 -15.14 -10.26 -3.87
CA ALA A 49 -14.00 -10.83 -4.57
C ALA A 49 -13.90 -12.36 -4.33
N GLU A 50 -14.08 -12.81 -3.09
CA GLU A 50 -14.08 -14.25 -2.74
C GLU A 50 -15.23 -15.03 -3.43
N SER A 51 -16.35 -14.37 -3.69
CA SER A 51 -17.49 -14.97 -4.39
C SER A 51 -17.36 -14.98 -5.91
N SER A 52 -16.37 -14.26 -6.47
CA SER A 52 -16.08 -14.25 -7.89
C SER A 52 -15.13 -15.42 -8.26
N ASP A 53 -15.32 -15.98 -9.46
CA ASP A 53 -14.50 -17.10 -9.98
C ASP A 53 -13.16 -16.57 -10.59
N ASP A 54 -12.81 -15.32 -10.29
CA ASP A 54 -11.57 -14.69 -10.74
C ASP A 54 -10.38 -15.09 -9.85
N ASP A 55 -9.21 -15.26 -10.47
CA ASP A 55 -7.94 -15.47 -9.74
C ASP A 55 -7.67 -14.28 -8.83
N LEU A 56 -7.96 -14.43 -7.55
CA LEU A 56 -7.68 -13.43 -6.53
C LEU A 56 -6.16 -13.21 -6.40
N MET A 57 -5.76 -11.95 -6.33
CA MET A 57 -4.39 -11.58 -5.97
C MET A 57 -4.04 -12.18 -4.61
N ASP A 58 -2.80 -12.65 -4.46
CA ASP A 58 -2.31 -13.15 -3.16
C ASP A 58 -2.58 -12.11 -2.05
N PRO A 59 -3.21 -12.52 -0.93
CA PRO A 59 -3.56 -11.61 0.17
C PRO A 59 -2.39 -10.79 0.69
N SER A 60 -1.19 -11.40 0.81
CA SER A 60 0.02 -10.69 1.26
C SER A 60 0.49 -9.63 0.27
N LEU A 61 0.34 -9.91 -1.04
CA LEU A 61 0.65 -8.95 -2.09
C LEU A 61 -0.36 -7.79 -2.09
N LEU A 62 -1.64 -8.06 -1.84
CA LEU A 62 -2.66 -7.02 -1.73
C LEU A 62 -2.36 -6.08 -0.55
N VAL A 63 -2.12 -6.63 0.63
CA VAL A 63 -1.77 -5.84 1.83
C VAL A 63 -0.46 -5.09 1.61
N TRP A 64 0.55 -5.70 0.98
CA TRP A 64 1.78 -5.01 0.62
C TRP A 64 1.51 -3.76 -0.25
N ASN A 65 0.70 -3.90 -1.28
CA ASN A 65 0.34 -2.78 -2.16
C ASN A 65 -0.43 -1.68 -1.40
N MET A 66 -1.31 -2.05 -0.47
CA MET A 66 -2.01 -1.09 0.39
C MET A 66 -1.02 -0.30 1.27
N LEU A 67 -0.08 -0.98 1.93
CA LEU A 67 0.93 -0.35 2.77
C LEU A 67 1.82 0.62 1.98
N VAL A 68 2.32 0.20 0.81
CA VAL A 68 3.14 1.06 -0.07
C VAL A 68 2.35 2.28 -0.53
N THR A 69 1.05 2.11 -0.83
CA THR A 69 0.19 3.22 -1.24
C THR A 69 -0.05 4.20 -0.09
N ALA A 70 -0.38 3.70 1.10
CA ALA A 70 -0.59 4.51 2.30
C ALA A 70 0.66 5.32 2.69
N MET A 71 1.86 4.74 2.53
CA MET A 71 3.12 5.41 2.84
C MET A 71 3.66 6.32 1.73
N SER A 72 2.96 6.43 0.59
CA SER A 72 3.47 7.15 -0.60
C SER A 72 3.60 8.66 -0.41
N ASP A 73 2.80 9.26 0.47
CA ASP A 73 2.86 10.68 0.82
C ASP A 73 3.78 10.97 2.03
N GLN A 74 4.37 9.92 2.61
CA GLN A 74 5.27 9.94 3.77
C GLN A 74 4.56 10.28 5.11
N ASP A 75 3.23 10.22 5.15
CA ASP A 75 2.41 10.40 6.34
C ASP A 75 1.51 9.18 6.53
N TYR A 76 2.03 8.14 7.20
CA TYR A 76 1.24 6.95 7.52
C TYR A 76 0.46 7.20 8.81
N ALA A 77 -0.71 7.78 8.64
CA ALA A 77 -1.57 8.25 9.72
C ALA A 77 -2.31 7.10 10.45
N GLU A 78 -2.72 7.35 11.69
CA GLU A 78 -3.43 6.34 12.52
C GLU A 78 -4.66 5.71 11.81
N PRO A 79 -5.52 6.46 11.08
CA PRO A 79 -6.62 5.84 10.33
C PRO A 79 -6.16 4.88 9.21
N GLU A 80 -5.03 5.17 8.56
CA GLU A 80 -4.49 4.29 7.51
C GLU A 80 -3.91 3.00 8.10
N ILE A 81 -3.26 3.09 9.27
CA ILE A 81 -2.79 1.93 10.05
C ILE A 81 -3.98 1.04 10.41
N GLU A 82 -5.06 1.63 10.90
CA GLU A 82 -6.26 0.92 11.32
C GLU A 82 -6.91 0.19 10.14
N ILE A 83 -7.11 0.88 9.00
CA ILE A 83 -7.69 0.29 7.79
C ILE A 83 -6.80 -0.83 7.23
N ALA A 84 -5.48 -0.62 7.14
CA ALA A 84 -4.56 -1.64 6.64
C ALA A 84 -4.52 -2.88 7.55
N SER A 85 -4.53 -2.68 8.87
CA SER A 85 -4.58 -3.76 9.87
C SER A 85 -5.90 -4.52 9.81
N HIS A 86 -7.03 -3.82 9.64
CA HIS A 86 -8.35 -4.42 9.46
C HIS A 86 -8.38 -5.29 8.20
N ALA A 87 -8.01 -4.73 7.05
CA ALA A 87 -7.96 -5.46 5.78
C ALA A 87 -7.06 -6.71 5.86
N ALA A 88 -5.89 -6.61 6.49
CA ALA A 88 -5.00 -7.75 6.69
C ALA A 88 -5.68 -8.86 7.53
N THR A 89 -6.44 -8.47 8.55
CA THR A 89 -7.18 -9.41 9.39
C THR A 89 -8.30 -10.09 8.62
N SER A 90 -9.10 -9.34 7.88
CA SER A 90 -10.20 -9.86 7.04
C SER A 90 -9.68 -10.79 5.93
N LEU A 91 -8.49 -10.52 5.40
CA LEU A 91 -7.79 -11.38 4.43
C LEU A 91 -7.08 -12.59 5.08
N GLY A 92 -7.21 -12.81 6.38
CA GLY A 92 -6.63 -13.95 7.10
C GLY A 92 -5.12 -13.86 7.31
N ILE A 93 -4.52 -12.68 7.15
CA ILE A 93 -3.08 -12.49 7.39
C ILE A 93 -2.82 -12.42 8.88
N ARG A 94 -1.87 -13.23 9.36
CA ARG A 94 -1.48 -13.22 10.76
C ARG A 94 -0.81 -11.91 11.15
N ARG A 95 -1.03 -11.47 12.38
CA ARG A 95 -0.51 -10.22 12.92
C ARG A 95 1.01 -10.08 12.82
N ASP A 96 1.75 -11.16 13.06
CA ASP A 96 3.22 -11.17 12.94
C ASP A 96 3.66 -10.91 11.49
N ARG A 97 2.98 -11.53 10.51
CA ARG A 97 3.24 -11.31 9.09
C ARG A 97 2.87 -9.89 8.63
N PHE A 98 1.74 -9.38 9.09
CA PHE A 98 1.37 -7.98 8.84
C PHE A 98 2.46 -7.02 9.36
N ALA A 99 2.94 -7.21 10.60
CA ALA A 99 3.99 -6.40 11.18
C ALA A 99 5.32 -6.47 10.39
N GLU A 100 5.66 -7.63 9.81
CA GLU A 100 6.84 -7.78 8.95
C GLU A 100 6.69 -7.01 7.62
N LEU A 101 5.51 -7.08 6.99
CA LEU A 101 5.19 -6.31 5.79
C LEU A 101 5.23 -4.81 6.08
N GLU A 102 4.58 -4.36 7.13
CA GLU A 102 4.54 -2.96 7.56
C GLU A 102 5.94 -2.40 7.85
N ASN A 103 6.76 -3.11 8.64
CA ASN A 103 8.15 -2.73 8.91
C ASN A 103 9.00 -2.65 7.63
N SER A 104 8.77 -3.55 6.69
CA SER A 104 9.46 -3.56 5.40
C SER A 104 9.06 -2.36 4.54
N ALA A 105 7.78 -1.98 4.56
CA ALA A 105 7.27 -0.81 3.85
C ALA A 105 7.84 0.49 4.44
N PHE A 106 7.90 0.61 5.77
CA PHE A 106 8.58 1.72 6.44
C PHE A 106 10.05 1.83 6.05
N ALA A 107 10.76 0.71 6.09
CA ALA A 107 12.19 0.71 5.75
C ALA A 107 12.44 1.14 4.30
N LEU A 108 11.57 0.74 3.35
CA LEU A 108 11.64 1.22 1.96
C LEU A 108 11.34 2.70 1.83
N SER A 109 10.29 3.20 2.49
CA SER A 109 9.94 4.63 2.49
C SER A 109 11.07 5.48 3.03
N ASP A 110 11.73 5.06 4.12
CA ASP A 110 12.89 5.75 4.69
C ASP A 110 14.09 5.76 3.72
N LEU A 111 14.36 4.64 3.04
CA LEU A 111 15.44 4.56 2.04
C LEU A 111 15.14 5.43 0.81
N GLU A 112 13.89 5.52 0.37
CA GLU A 112 13.48 6.42 -0.71
C GLU A 112 13.68 7.89 -0.33
N ARG A 113 13.34 8.24 0.91
CA ARG A 113 13.58 9.59 1.46
C ARG A 113 15.07 9.90 1.54
N GLU A 114 15.90 8.95 1.99
CA GLU A 114 17.37 9.07 2.01
C GLU A 114 17.92 9.28 0.60
N ALA A 115 17.48 8.48 -0.38
CA ALA A 115 17.89 8.60 -1.78
C ALA A 115 17.51 9.95 -2.38
N CYS A 116 16.28 10.41 -2.11
CA CYS A 116 15.80 11.72 -2.57
C CYS A 116 16.65 12.85 -1.97
N TRP A 117 16.90 12.82 -0.67
CA TRP A 117 17.74 13.80 0.00
C TRP A 117 19.17 13.84 -0.55
N LEU A 118 19.78 12.67 -0.79
CA LEU A 118 21.10 12.57 -1.39
C LEU A 118 21.13 13.21 -2.79
N LYS A 119 20.16 12.87 -3.64
CA LYS A 119 20.04 13.37 -5.02
C LYS A 119 19.80 14.89 -5.08
N THR A 120 19.13 15.46 -4.08
CA THR A 120 18.77 16.89 -4.01
C THR A 120 19.74 17.74 -3.17
N SER A 121 20.76 17.12 -2.57
CA SER A 121 21.69 17.75 -1.60
C SER A 121 22.61 18.85 -2.19
N GLY A 122 22.61 19.05 -3.51
CA GLY A 122 23.51 20.00 -4.20
C GLY A 122 25.01 19.61 -4.20
N ARG A 123 25.34 18.42 -3.69
CA ARG A 123 26.72 17.89 -3.69
C ARG A 123 27.14 17.42 -5.08
N PRO A 124 28.45 17.42 -5.38
CA PRO A 124 28.95 16.84 -6.64
C PRO A 124 28.51 15.40 -6.82
N TYR A 125 28.09 15.03 -8.04
CA TYR A 125 27.62 13.69 -8.37
C TYR A 125 28.59 12.58 -7.95
N SER A 126 29.90 12.81 -8.13
CA SER A 126 30.94 11.84 -7.73
C SER A 126 30.96 11.51 -6.24
N GLN A 127 30.44 12.38 -5.37
CA GLN A 127 30.32 12.16 -3.95
C GLN A 127 28.98 11.49 -3.58
N VAL A 128 27.93 11.74 -4.34
CA VAL A 128 26.58 11.25 -4.08
C VAL A 128 26.34 9.86 -4.68
N ALA A 129 26.87 9.60 -5.87
CA ALA A 129 26.62 8.36 -6.59
C ALA A 129 26.93 7.08 -5.78
N PRO A 130 28.07 6.95 -5.07
CA PRO A 130 28.32 5.76 -4.27
C PRO A 130 27.37 5.60 -3.09
N LEU A 131 26.87 6.71 -2.51
CA LEU A 131 25.91 6.68 -1.42
C LEU A 131 24.52 6.24 -1.92
N VAL A 132 24.09 6.77 -3.06
CA VAL A 132 22.83 6.33 -3.70
C VAL A 132 22.89 4.85 -4.06
N ALA A 133 24.00 4.37 -4.64
CA ALA A 133 24.18 2.96 -4.96
C ALA A 133 24.09 2.05 -3.70
N GLU A 134 24.58 2.51 -2.55
CA GLU A 134 24.43 1.77 -1.30
C GLU A 134 22.99 1.75 -0.79
N VAL A 135 22.23 2.85 -0.96
CA VAL A 135 20.80 2.89 -0.65
C VAL A 135 20.03 1.92 -1.55
N GLU A 136 20.26 1.97 -2.87
CA GLU A 136 19.62 1.08 -3.84
C GLU A 136 19.90 -0.41 -3.52
N LYS A 137 21.12 -0.75 -3.13
CA LYS A 137 21.46 -2.10 -2.69
C LYS A 137 20.70 -2.53 -1.45
N ARG A 138 20.49 -1.64 -0.47
CA ARG A 138 19.66 -1.93 0.71
C ARG A 138 18.19 -2.13 0.33
N GLN A 139 17.66 -1.33 -0.60
CA GLN A 139 16.32 -1.53 -1.15
C GLN A 139 16.17 -2.91 -1.82
N GLU A 140 17.14 -3.34 -2.63
CA GLU A 140 17.12 -4.68 -3.24
C GLU A 140 17.03 -5.82 -2.22
N ILE A 141 17.75 -5.70 -1.10
CA ILE A 141 17.70 -6.70 -0.01
C ILE A 141 16.30 -6.77 0.58
N ILE A 142 15.66 -5.62 0.84
CA ILE A 142 14.29 -5.57 1.37
C ILE A 142 13.31 -6.14 0.35
N PHE A 143 13.39 -5.76 -0.92
CA PHE A 143 12.53 -6.32 -1.97
C PHE A 143 12.68 -7.83 -2.12
N LYS A 144 13.87 -8.37 -1.94
CA LYS A 144 14.08 -9.82 -1.93
C LYS A 144 13.37 -10.45 -0.72
N SER A 145 13.54 -9.89 0.47
CA SER A 145 12.88 -10.38 1.69
C SER A 145 11.36 -10.36 1.56
N ILE A 146 10.78 -9.29 0.96
CA ILE A 146 9.34 -9.18 0.73
C ILE A 146 8.85 -10.24 -0.25
N ARG A 147 9.57 -10.49 -1.34
CA ARG A 147 9.22 -11.56 -2.29
C ARG A 147 9.21 -12.92 -1.62
N ASP A 148 10.19 -13.21 -0.79
CA ASP A 148 10.26 -14.46 -0.02
C ASP A 148 9.09 -14.53 1.00
N LEU A 149 8.70 -13.41 1.59
CA LEU A 149 7.59 -13.31 2.53
C LEU A 149 6.23 -13.48 1.85
N ILE A 150 6.02 -12.95 0.65
CA ILE A 150 4.78 -13.09 -0.11
C ILE A 150 4.63 -14.49 -0.70
N ALA A 151 5.73 -15.14 -1.08
CA ALA A 151 5.73 -16.47 -1.68
C ALA A 151 5.48 -17.64 -0.68
N LEU A 152 5.40 -17.37 0.62
CA LEU A 152 5.13 -18.34 1.71
C LEU A 152 3.65 -18.38 2.06
#